data_835bccb7926d7b5f79286c27b06d884d
#
_entry.id   835bccb7926d7b5f79286c27b06d884d
#
_cell.length_a   1.000
_cell.length_b   1.000
_cell.length_c   1.000
_cell.angle_alpha   90.00
_cell.angle_beta   90.00
_cell.angle_gamma   90.00
#
_symmetry.space_group_name_H-M   'P 1'
#
loop_
_entity.id
_entity.type
_entity.pdbx_description
1 polymer ?
#
loop_
_entity_poly.entity_id
_entity_poly.type
_entity_poly.pdbx_seq_one_letter_code
_entity_poly.pdbx_strand_id
1 'polypeptide(L)'
;MAKENGESSDGSWKKNVDDIKKIFDFKEVLGTGAFSEVVMAREKATGKMVAIKCIPKKALKGKETSIENEIAVLRKVSGGELFDRIVEKGFYTEMDASRLIRQVLDAVNYLHSMGIVHRDLKPENLLYFSPHDESKIMISDFGLSKMEGTGDVMATACGTPGYVAPEVLAQKPYSKAVDCWSIGVIAYILLCGYPPFYDENDSKLFEQILKADYEFDAPYWDDISDSAKDFISCLMEKDPEKRFICDQALQHPWIAGDTALCKNIHESVSRQMRKNFAKSKWRQAFNATAVIRHMRRLQLGTSFGSSIHNANSNPQSRAPAKSQSVDCDPPSLKDCE
;
A
#
# COMPACT_ATOMS: atom_id res chain seq x y z
N MET A 1 57.43 5.17 28.19
CA MET A 1 56.12 5.87 28.25
C MET A 1 55.56 5.88 26.85
N ALA A 2 54.77 4.89 26.51
CA ALA A 2 54.01 4.79 25.25
C ALA A 2 52.60 5.29 25.55
N LYS A 3 52.15 6.31 24.78
CA LYS A 3 50.78 6.79 24.83
C LYS A 3 49.97 5.87 23.95
N GLU A 4 49.10 5.09 24.56
CA GLU A 4 48.00 4.42 23.88
C GLU A 4 46.97 5.46 23.42
N ASN A 5 46.85 5.61 22.10
CA ASN A 5 45.72 6.30 21.49
C ASN A 5 44.54 5.32 21.47
N GLY A 6 43.64 5.48 22.42
CA GLY A 6 42.35 4.81 22.41
C GLY A 6 41.47 5.42 21.29
N GLU A 7 41.38 4.75 20.16
CA GLU A 7 40.32 4.97 19.20
C GLU A 7 39.02 4.41 19.80
N SER A 8 38.16 5.31 20.28
CA SER A 8 36.76 4.99 20.55
C SER A 8 36.07 4.75 19.21
N SER A 9 35.87 3.49 18.86
CA SER A 9 34.97 3.11 17.77
C SER A 9 33.54 3.37 18.22
N ASP A 10 33.11 4.64 18.12
CA ASP A 10 31.70 4.96 18.08
C ASP A 10 31.14 4.41 16.78
N GLY A 11 30.46 3.29 16.87
CA GLY A 11 29.87 2.56 15.76
C GLY A 11 28.68 3.30 15.09
N SER A 12 28.76 4.63 15.02
CA SER A 12 27.75 5.43 14.32
C SER A 12 27.77 5.15 12.83
N TRP A 13 26.77 4.35 12.39
CA TRP A 13 26.51 4.10 10.98
C TRP A 13 26.00 5.37 10.23
N LYS A 14 25.67 6.45 10.96
CA LYS A 14 25.19 7.72 10.41
C LYS A 14 26.33 8.46 9.72
N LYS A 15 26.23 8.64 8.41
CA LYS A 15 27.18 9.40 7.59
C LYS A 15 26.61 10.76 7.20
N ASN A 16 27.46 11.76 7.02
CA ASN A 16 27.03 13.06 6.52
C ASN A 16 26.62 12.96 5.03
N VAL A 17 25.70 13.83 4.58
CA VAL A 17 25.24 13.86 3.15
C VAL A 17 26.39 14.06 2.18
N ASP A 18 27.39 14.90 2.53
CA ASP A 18 28.58 15.13 1.70
C ASP A 18 29.46 13.86 1.58
N ASP A 19 29.49 13.03 2.60
CA ASP A 19 30.22 11.76 2.56
C ASP A 19 29.49 10.73 1.71
N ILE A 20 28.15 10.75 1.67
CA ILE A 20 27.36 9.86 0.79
C ILE A 20 27.63 10.20 -0.68
N LYS A 21 27.72 11.47 -1.05
CA LYS A 21 28.09 11.92 -2.42
C LYS A 21 29.52 11.54 -2.81
N LYS A 22 30.42 11.41 -1.86
CA LYS A 22 31.78 10.90 -2.12
C LYS A 22 31.78 9.41 -2.42
N ILE A 23 30.87 8.63 -1.83
CA ILE A 23 30.77 7.17 -1.95
C ILE A 23 29.95 6.80 -3.18
N PHE A 24 28.84 7.49 -3.43
CA PHE A 24 27.90 7.16 -4.49
C PHE A 24 27.80 8.24 -5.56
N ASP A 25 27.65 7.78 -6.78
CA ASP A 25 27.38 8.60 -7.96
C ASP A 25 25.88 8.50 -8.28
N PHE A 26 25.13 9.55 -7.93
CA PHE A 26 23.68 9.60 -8.09
C PHE A 26 23.31 9.69 -9.58
N LYS A 27 22.35 8.89 -10.00
CA LYS A 27 21.84 8.77 -11.36
C LYS A 27 20.39 9.30 -11.45
N GLU A 28 19.52 8.56 -12.08
CA GLU A 28 18.13 8.91 -12.30
C GLU A 28 17.25 8.63 -11.08
N VAL A 29 16.12 9.34 -10.99
CA VAL A 29 15.08 9.11 -10.00
C VAL A 29 14.29 7.87 -10.42
N LEU A 30 14.27 6.85 -9.56
CA LEU A 30 13.53 5.61 -9.79
C LEU A 30 12.05 5.74 -9.38
N GLY A 31 11.76 6.62 -8.42
CA GLY A 31 10.39 6.83 -7.95
C GLY A 31 10.29 7.93 -6.90
N THR A 32 9.09 8.52 -6.78
CA THR A 32 8.79 9.57 -5.81
C THR A 32 7.58 9.15 -4.99
N GLY A 33 7.77 8.96 -3.68
CA GLY A 33 6.70 8.72 -2.73
C GLY A 33 6.15 10.01 -2.13
N ALA A 34 5.11 9.89 -1.28
CA ALA A 34 4.48 11.03 -0.62
C ALA A 34 5.46 11.86 0.23
N PHE A 35 6.47 11.22 0.80
CA PHE A 35 7.45 11.82 1.72
C PHE A 35 8.90 11.44 1.41
N SER A 36 9.15 10.76 0.30
CA SER A 36 10.49 10.29 -0.06
C SER A 36 10.67 10.21 -1.57
N GLU A 37 11.93 10.26 -2.00
CA GLU A 37 12.36 10.02 -3.36
C GLU A 37 13.35 8.86 -3.37
N VAL A 38 13.25 7.95 -4.33
CA VAL A 38 14.20 6.86 -4.52
C VAL A 38 15.03 7.16 -5.75
N VAL A 39 16.34 7.22 -5.58
CA VAL A 39 17.29 7.56 -6.63
C VAL A 39 18.21 6.37 -6.89
N MET A 40 18.42 6.03 -8.15
CA MET A 40 19.45 5.08 -8.53
C MET A 40 20.84 5.71 -8.30
N ALA A 41 21.74 4.95 -7.71
CA ALA A 41 23.10 5.39 -7.51
C ALA A 41 24.09 4.26 -7.76
N ARG A 42 25.30 4.62 -8.20
CA ARG A 42 26.41 3.70 -8.38
C ARG A 42 27.44 3.90 -7.28
N GLU A 43 27.75 2.85 -6.56
CA GLU A 43 28.84 2.87 -5.58
C GLU A 43 30.19 2.99 -6.33
N LYS A 44 30.95 4.04 -6.04
CA LYS A 44 32.18 4.37 -6.78
C LYS A 44 33.28 3.33 -6.60
N ALA A 45 33.37 2.72 -5.42
CA ALA A 45 34.41 1.75 -5.09
C ALA A 45 34.21 0.40 -5.78
N THR A 46 32.97 -0.08 -5.88
CA THR A 46 32.63 -1.42 -6.39
C THR A 46 31.97 -1.40 -7.76
N GLY A 47 31.48 -0.23 -8.22
CA GLY A 47 30.67 -0.10 -9.41
C GLY A 47 29.25 -0.63 -9.29
N LYS A 48 28.84 -1.14 -8.11
CA LYS A 48 27.54 -1.73 -7.84
C LYS A 48 26.43 -0.68 -7.91
N MET A 49 25.33 -1.03 -8.57
CA MET A 49 24.13 -0.19 -8.58
C MET A 49 23.29 -0.44 -7.33
N VAL A 50 22.80 0.63 -6.73
CA VAL A 50 21.97 0.62 -5.52
C VAL A 50 20.81 1.61 -5.67
N ALA A 51 19.71 1.39 -4.94
CA ALA A 51 18.63 2.35 -4.77
C ALA A 51 18.80 3.09 -3.44
N ILE A 52 18.79 4.42 -3.46
CA ILE A 52 18.92 5.27 -2.27
C ILE A 52 17.59 5.97 -2.04
N LYS A 53 16.92 5.65 -0.92
CA LYS A 53 15.70 6.34 -0.47
C LYS A 53 16.07 7.63 0.23
N CYS A 54 15.74 8.76 -0.37
CA CYS A 54 15.98 10.10 0.15
C CYS A 54 14.73 10.63 0.84
N ILE A 55 14.83 10.96 2.13
CA ILE A 55 13.71 11.47 2.92
C ILE A 55 14.09 12.86 3.44
N PRO A 56 13.33 13.93 3.08
CA PRO A 56 13.61 15.27 3.58
C PRO A 56 13.52 15.34 5.10
N LYS A 57 14.50 15.95 5.78
CA LYS A 57 14.51 16.08 7.25
C LYS A 57 13.22 16.71 7.81
N LYS A 58 12.60 17.64 7.07
CA LYS A 58 11.32 18.24 7.46
C LYS A 58 10.17 17.22 7.54
N ALA A 59 10.20 16.20 6.69
CA ALA A 59 9.20 15.13 6.68
C ALA A 59 9.45 14.10 7.81
N LEU A 60 10.64 14.09 8.40
CA LEU A 60 11.05 13.19 9.48
C LEU A 60 10.65 13.70 10.87
N LYS A 61 10.33 14.99 11.02
CA LYS A 61 10.10 15.61 12.33
C LYS A 61 9.04 14.83 13.13
N GLY A 62 9.49 14.22 14.24
CA GLY A 62 8.69 13.34 15.08
C GLY A 62 8.55 11.87 14.61
N LYS A 63 9.25 11.48 13.54
CA LYS A 63 9.25 10.10 12.98
C LYS A 63 10.64 9.47 12.95
N GLU A 64 11.63 10.10 13.55
CA GLU A 64 13.02 9.67 13.52
C GLU A 64 13.20 8.24 14.05
N THR A 65 12.56 7.94 15.18
CA THR A 65 12.59 6.60 15.80
C THR A 65 11.96 5.53 14.91
N SER A 66 10.87 5.85 14.20
CA SER A 66 10.22 4.92 13.27
C SER A 66 11.17 4.52 12.14
N ILE A 67 11.90 5.48 11.59
CA ILE A 67 12.87 5.22 10.50
C ILE A 67 14.10 4.47 11.02
N GLU A 68 14.57 4.79 12.22
CA GLU A 68 15.67 4.02 12.83
C GLU A 68 15.28 2.55 13.06
N ASN A 69 14.04 2.29 13.47
CA ASN A 69 13.50 0.94 13.60
C ASN A 69 13.39 0.23 12.24
N GLU A 70 12.89 0.92 11.19
CA GLU A 70 12.84 0.39 9.82
C GLU A 70 14.24 0.00 9.34
N ILE A 71 15.22 0.86 9.51
CA ILE A 71 16.61 0.57 9.15
C ILE A 71 17.16 -0.63 9.95
N ALA A 72 16.83 -0.73 11.25
CA ALA A 72 17.28 -1.84 12.09
C ALA A 72 16.68 -3.18 11.61
N VAL A 73 15.43 -3.19 11.17
CA VAL A 73 14.78 -4.37 10.56
C VAL A 73 15.45 -4.72 9.24
N LEU A 74 15.56 -3.75 8.31
CA LEU A 74 16.16 -3.97 6.99
C LEU A 74 17.60 -4.48 7.04
N ARG A 75 18.38 -4.09 8.05
CA ARG A 75 19.74 -4.60 8.27
C ARG A 75 19.80 -6.07 8.66
N LYS A 76 18.75 -6.59 9.28
CA LYS A 76 18.66 -8.00 9.71
C LYS A 76 18.08 -8.90 8.64
N VAL A 77 17.45 -8.31 7.61
CA VAL A 77 16.77 -9.04 6.53
C VAL A 77 17.76 -9.29 5.39
N SER A 78 17.93 -10.55 5.02
CA SER A 78 18.83 -10.97 3.94
C SER A 78 18.21 -11.98 2.98
N GLY A 79 16.94 -12.37 3.22
CA GLY A 79 16.25 -13.42 2.46
C GLY A 79 15.52 -12.94 1.21
N GLY A 80 15.50 -11.61 0.93
CA GLY A 80 14.83 -11.03 -0.24
C GLY A 80 13.32 -10.86 -0.07
N GLU A 81 12.67 -10.39 -1.13
CA GLU A 81 11.23 -10.15 -1.19
C GLU A 81 10.45 -11.47 -1.34
N LEU A 82 9.22 -11.51 -0.81
CA LEU A 82 8.36 -12.70 -0.82
C LEU A 82 8.14 -13.25 -2.23
N PHE A 83 7.77 -12.41 -3.18
CA PHE A 83 7.45 -12.86 -4.54
C PHE A 83 8.67 -13.30 -5.35
N ASP A 84 9.79 -12.60 -5.23
CA ASP A 84 11.01 -12.97 -5.92
C ASP A 84 11.42 -14.41 -5.53
N ARG A 85 11.31 -14.72 -4.23
CA ARG A 85 11.66 -16.04 -3.73
C ARG A 85 10.70 -17.15 -4.18
N ILE A 86 9.38 -16.87 -4.24
CA ILE A 86 8.41 -17.84 -4.78
C ILE A 86 8.71 -18.12 -6.26
N VAL A 87 9.04 -17.09 -7.04
CA VAL A 87 9.36 -17.22 -8.46
C VAL A 87 10.64 -18.05 -8.70
N GLU A 88 11.61 -17.97 -7.79
CA GLU A 88 12.87 -18.69 -7.87
C GLU A 88 12.77 -20.16 -7.38
N LYS A 89 11.77 -20.46 -6.55
CA LYS A 89 11.59 -21.76 -5.93
C LYS A 89 10.96 -22.76 -6.93
N GLY A 90 11.56 -23.80 -7.33
CA GLY A 90 11.06 -24.75 -8.35
C GLY A 90 9.78 -25.53 -7.95
N PHE A 91 9.29 -25.41 -6.72
CA PHE A 91 8.13 -26.09 -6.16
C PHE A 91 7.39 -25.17 -5.19
N TYR A 92 6.05 -25.07 -5.33
CA TYR A 92 5.20 -24.25 -4.49
C TYR A 92 3.77 -24.77 -4.49
N THR A 93 3.17 -24.89 -3.33
CA THR A 93 1.84 -25.44 -3.12
C THR A 93 0.89 -24.44 -2.47
N GLU A 94 -0.42 -24.75 -2.49
CA GLU A 94 -1.42 -24.00 -1.73
C GLU A 94 -1.13 -24.05 -0.22
N MET A 95 -0.63 -25.19 0.30
CA MET A 95 -0.20 -25.30 1.69
C MET A 95 0.98 -24.36 2.02
N ASP A 96 1.93 -24.15 1.10
CA ASP A 96 3.00 -23.19 1.27
C ASP A 96 2.44 -21.77 1.36
N ALA A 97 1.46 -21.42 0.51
CA ALA A 97 0.75 -20.14 0.58
C ALA A 97 0.05 -19.94 1.92
N SER A 98 -0.68 -20.95 2.39
CA SER A 98 -1.36 -20.93 3.70
C SER A 98 -0.39 -20.67 4.85
N ARG A 99 0.75 -21.37 4.88
CA ARG A 99 1.79 -21.17 5.90
C ARG A 99 2.40 -19.76 5.87
N LEU A 100 2.59 -19.18 4.70
CA LEU A 100 3.06 -17.81 4.54
C LEU A 100 2.03 -16.80 5.06
N ILE A 101 0.77 -16.95 4.67
CA ILE A 101 -0.33 -16.08 5.12
C ILE A 101 -0.53 -16.19 6.63
N ARG A 102 -0.40 -17.39 7.21
CA ARG A 102 -0.45 -17.56 8.68
C ARG A 102 0.60 -16.70 9.38
N GLN A 103 1.86 -16.70 8.90
CA GLN A 103 2.90 -15.86 9.48
C GLN A 103 2.58 -14.37 9.38
N VAL A 104 2.02 -13.93 8.25
CA VAL A 104 1.60 -12.53 8.07
C VAL A 104 0.45 -12.19 9.03
N LEU A 105 -0.56 -13.07 9.14
CA LEU A 105 -1.68 -12.89 10.08
C LEU A 105 -1.21 -12.81 11.52
N ASP A 106 -0.32 -13.72 11.97
CA ASP A 106 0.23 -13.70 13.32
C ASP A 106 0.94 -12.37 13.63
N ALA A 107 1.75 -11.87 12.69
CA ALA A 107 2.45 -10.60 12.84
C ALA A 107 1.51 -9.40 12.85
N VAL A 108 0.52 -9.36 11.95
CA VAL A 108 -0.47 -8.27 11.89
C VAL A 108 -1.40 -8.31 13.09
N ASN A 109 -1.80 -9.49 13.55
CA ASN A 109 -2.61 -9.65 14.76
C ASN A 109 -1.90 -9.08 16.00
N TYR A 110 -0.58 -9.33 16.11
CA TYR A 110 0.23 -8.71 17.16
C TYR A 110 0.23 -7.18 17.04
N LEU A 111 0.40 -6.60 15.83
CA LEU A 111 0.31 -5.15 15.64
C LEU A 111 -1.06 -4.62 16.06
N HIS A 112 -2.13 -5.28 15.65
CA HIS A 112 -3.50 -4.91 15.99
C HIS A 112 -3.78 -4.98 17.50
N SER A 113 -3.19 -5.95 18.22
CA SER A 113 -3.29 -6.03 19.68
C SER A 113 -2.59 -4.87 20.40
N MET A 114 -1.56 -4.28 19.76
CA MET A 114 -0.87 -3.07 20.23
C MET A 114 -1.54 -1.78 19.74
N GLY A 115 -2.71 -1.86 19.09
CA GLY A 115 -3.41 -0.72 18.52
C GLY A 115 -2.74 -0.14 17.26
N ILE A 116 -1.84 -0.86 16.61
CA ILE A 116 -1.11 -0.39 15.42
C ILE A 116 -1.77 -0.93 14.17
N VAL A 117 -2.16 -0.04 13.26
CA VAL A 117 -2.65 -0.37 11.91
C VAL A 117 -1.56 -0.04 10.89
N HIS A 118 -1.18 -1.00 10.04
CA HIS A 118 -0.06 -0.86 9.10
C HIS A 118 -0.40 0.02 7.90
N ARG A 119 -1.54 -0.21 7.25
CA ARG A 119 -2.15 0.56 6.16
C ARG A 119 -1.44 0.52 4.79
N ASP A 120 -0.32 -0.17 4.66
CA ASP A 120 0.39 -0.37 3.38
C ASP A 120 0.98 -1.78 3.30
N LEU A 121 0.18 -2.79 3.66
CA LEU A 121 0.56 -4.18 3.46
C LEU A 121 0.55 -4.51 1.97
N LYS A 122 1.67 -4.99 1.49
CA LYS A 122 1.90 -5.43 0.10
C LYS A 122 3.10 -6.36 0.04
N PRO A 123 3.26 -7.16 -1.02
CA PRO A 123 4.34 -8.14 -1.11
C PRO A 123 5.75 -7.58 -0.93
N GLU A 124 5.98 -6.35 -1.39
CA GLU A 124 7.28 -5.67 -1.30
C GLU A 124 7.66 -5.33 0.15
N ASN A 125 6.67 -5.24 1.04
CA ASN A 125 6.87 -5.00 2.47
C ASN A 125 6.95 -6.31 3.27
N LEU A 126 6.83 -7.47 2.61
CA LEU A 126 6.98 -8.79 3.20
C LEU A 126 8.33 -9.39 2.80
N LEU A 127 9.27 -9.43 3.74
CA LEU A 127 10.65 -9.80 3.49
C LEU A 127 11.01 -11.06 4.27
N TYR A 128 11.79 -11.95 3.67
CA TYR A 128 12.36 -13.09 4.39
C TYR A 128 13.54 -12.65 5.26
N PHE A 129 13.52 -13.04 6.52
CA PHE A 129 14.59 -12.74 7.46
C PHE A 129 15.96 -13.27 6.99
N SER A 130 16.00 -14.47 6.44
CA SER A 130 17.23 -15.12 5.96
C SER A 130 16.99 -15.85 4.64
N PRO A 131 18.04 -16.23 3.90
CA PRO A 131 17.92 -16.97 2.65
C PRO A 131 17.52 -18.45 2.84
N HIS A 132 17.38 -18.95 4.06
CA HIS A 132 16.97 -20.33 4.34
C HIS A 132 15.49 -20.58 4.03
N ASP A 133 15.13 -21.81 3.65
CA ASP A 133 13.78 -22.15 3.23
C ASP A 133 12.70 -21.95 4.29
N GLU A 134 13.02 -22.21 5.55
CA GLU A 134 12.12 -22.03 6.70
C GLU A 134 12.24 -20.64 7.34
N SER A 135 12.70 -19.67 6.60
CA SER A 135 12.88 -18.31 7.08
C SER A 135 11.54 -17.66 7.42
N LYS A 136 11.52 -16.92 8.52
CA LYS A 136 10.35 -16.13 8.94
C LYS A 136 10.13 -14.95 8.01
N ILE A 137 8.85 -14.59 7.83
CA ILE A 137 8.44 -13.36 7.17
C ILE A 137 8.55 -12.19 8.15
N MET A 138 9.13 -11.11 7.69
CA MET A 138 9.24 -9.83 8.39
C MET A 138 8.41 -8.78 7.66
N ILE A 139 7.62 -8.01 8.40
CA ILE A 139 6.89 -6.87 7.86
C ILE A 139 7.78 -5.63 7.97
N SER A 140 7.90 -4.88 6.90
CA SER A 140 8.71 -3.66 6.78
C SER A 140 7.86 -2.47 6.37
N ASP A 141 8.45 -1.27 6.40
CA ASP A 141 7.85 0.01 5.98
C ASP A 141 6.60 0.41 6.79
N PHE A 142 6.84 0.81 8.04
CA PHE A 142 5.82 1.39 8.93
C PHE A 142 5.58 2.89 8.69
N GLY A 143 6.01 3.43 7.55
CA GLY A 143 5.91 4.86 7.24
C GLY A 143 4.49 5.41 7.18
N LEU A 144 3.51 4.55 6.91
CA LEU A 144 2.08 4.89 6.89
C LEU A 144 1.31 4.38 8.12
N SER A 145 1.95 3.65 9.04
CA SER A 145 1.27 3.09 10.21
C SER A 145 0.69 4.16 11.13
N LYS A 146 -0.42 3.85 11.80
CA LYS A 146 -1.09 4.73 12.77
C LYS A 146 -1.57 3.95 13.99
N MET A 147 -1.52 4.60 15.15
CA MET A 147 -2.13 4.08 16.38
C MET A 147 -3.64 4.27 16.33
N GLU A 148 -4.40 3.21 16.55
CA GLU A 148 -5.84 3.23 16.75
C GLU A 148 -6.15 3.74 18.18
N GLY A 149 -7.23 4.51 18.34
CA GLY A 149 -7.65 4.97 19.68
C GLY A 149 -7.01 6.27 20.18
N THR A 150 -6.20 6.96 19.38
CA THR A 150 -5.62 8.28 19.75
C THR A 150 -6.60 9.47 19.62
N GLY A 151 -7.90 9.20 19.47
CA GLY A 151 -8.92 10.24 19.26
C GLY A 151 -9.08 10.71 17.83
N ASP A 152 -8.11 10.43 16.97
CA ASP A 152 -8.15 10.78 15.55
C ASP A 152 -8.78 9.65 14.72
N VAL A 153 -9.90 9.93 14.08
CA VAL A 153 -10.51 9.02 13.11
C VAL A 153 -9.55 8.80 11.93
N MET A 154 -9.30 7.54 11.58
CA MET A 154 -8.53 7.21 10.38
C MET A 154 -9.43 7.38 9.15
N ALA A 155 -9.24 8.48 8.40
CA ALA A 155 -9.96 8.76 7.16
C ALA A 155 -9.01 9.23 6.04
N THR A 156 -7.70 9.25 6.31
CA THR A 156 -6.72 9.68 5.32
C THR A 156 -6.49 8.55 4.32
N ALA A 157 -6.83 8.79 3.07
CA ALA A 157 -6.56 7.86 2.00
C ALA A 157 -5.05 7.72 1.79
N CYS A 158 -4.54 6.50 1.99
CA CYS A 158 -3.12 6.15 1.84
C CYS A 158 -2.99 4.67 1.45
N GLY A 159 -1.81 4.26 1.02
CA GLY A 159 -1.51 2.90 0.60
C GLY A 159 -1.30 2.76 -0.90
N THR A 160 -1.06 1.54 -1.35
CA THR A 160 -0.83 1.17 -2.76
C THR A 160 -2.15 0.73 -3.39
N PRO A 161 -2.63 1.32 -4.51
CA PRO A 161 -4.00 1.18 -5.01
C PRO A 161 -4.57 -0.24 -5.03
N GLY A 162 -3.87 -1.18 -5.64
CA GLY A 162 -4.37 -2.55 -5.79
C GLY A 162 -4.55 -3.33 -4.49
N TYR A 163 -4.05 -2.82 -3.36
CA TYR A 163 -4.11 -3.44 -2.03
C TYR A 163 -4.98 -2.67 -1.04
N VAL A 164 -5.49 -1.50 -1.43
CA VAL A 164 -6.25 -0.60 -0.57
C VAL A 164 -7.71 -1.05 -0.46
N ALA A 165 -8.24 -1.05 0.76
CA ALA A 165 -9.63 -1.44 1.03
C ALA A 165 -10.65 -0.42 0.46
N PRO A 166 -11.88 -0.87 0.11
CA PRO A 166 -12.93 -0.01 -0.44
C PRO A 166 -13.24 1.23 0.39
N GLU A 167 -13.32 1.09 1.70
CA GLU A 167 -13.61 2.19 2.62
C GLU A 167 -12.52 3.26 2.64
N VAL A 168 -11.26 2.90 2.42
CA VAL A 168 -10.14 3.86 2.32
C VAL A 168 -10.23 4.65 1.02
N LEU A 169 -10.53 4.00 -0.11
CA LEU A 169 -10.75 4.68 -1.39
C LEU A 169 -11.98 5.58 -1.34
N ALA A 170 -13.03 5.17 -0.64
CA ALA A 170 -14.24 5.95 -0.42
C ALA A 170 -14.04 7.10 0.59
N GLN A 171 -12.85 7.24 1.18
CA GLN A 171 -12.51 8.24 2.21
C GLN A 171 -13.45 8.21 3.43
N LYS A 172 -13.97 7.03 3.74
CA LYS A 172 -14.77 6.80 4.94
C LYS A 172 -13.85 6.58 6.14
N PRO A 173 -14.34 6.77 7.37
CA PRO A 173 -13.66 6.28 8.56
C PRO A 173 -13.35 4.79 8.43
N TYR A 174 -12.13 4.39 8.78
CA TYR A 174 -11.69 3.01 8.67
C TYR A 174 -10.92 2.55 9.92
N SER A 175 -10.83 1.25 10.10
CA SER A 175 -10.22 0.57 11.25
C SER A 175 -9.07 -0.35 10.79
N LYS A 176 -8.60 -1.19 11.70
CA LYS A 176 -7.62 -2.26 11.44
C LYS A 176 -8.09 -3.28 10.38
N ALA A 177 -9.38 -3.35 10.06
CA ALA A 177 -9.94 -4.22 9.02
C ALA A 177 -9.32 -3.96 7.62
N VAL A 178 -8.74 -2.77 7.38
CA VAL A 178 -8.06 -2.46 6.11
C VAL A 178 -6.83 -3.33 5.87
N ASP A 179 -6.11 -3.71 6.93
CA ASP A 179 -4.96 -4.61 6.83
C ASP A 179 -5.42 -6.04 6.47
N CYS A 180 -6.57 -6.48 6.98
CA CYS A 180 -7.15 -7.79 6.66
C CYS A 180 -7.54 -7.88 5.18
N TRP A 181 -8.12 -6.81 4.60
CA TRP A 181 -8.35 -6.72 3.16
C TRP A 181 -7.06 -6.89 2.36
N SER A 182 -6.01 -6.16 2.72
CA SER A 182 -4.72 -6.24 2.04
C SER A 182 -4.11 -7.65 2.11
N ILE A 183 -4.28 -8.36 3.24
CA ILE A 183 -3.87 -9.77 3.38
C ILE A 183 -4.68 -10.66 2.43
N GLY A 184 -5.98 -10.43 2.28
CA GLY A 184 -6.83 -11.14 1.31
C GLY A 184 -6.33 -10.97 -0.12
N VAL A 185 -5.99 -9.74 -0.51
CA VAL A 185 -5.39 -9.44 -1.83
C VAL A 185 -4.06 -10.17 -2.02
N ILE A 186 -3.19 -10.17 -0.99
CA ILE A 186 -1.91 -10.87 -1.04
C ILE A 186 -2.14 -12.38 -1.17
N ALA A 187 -3.08 -12.96 -0.41
CA ALA A 187 -3.42 -14.39 -0.50
C ALA A 187 -3.93 -14.76 -1.90
N TYR A 188 -4.79 -13.92 -2.49
CA TYR A 188 -5.24 -14.09 -3.87
C TYR A 188 -4.05 -14.19 -4.84
N ILE A 189 -3.13 -13.23 -4.79
CA ILE A 189 -1.96 -13.20 -5.68
C ILE A 189 -1.03 -14.39 -5.44
N LEU A 190 -0.86 -14.82 -4.19
CA LEU A 190 -0.03 -15.98 -3.85
C LEU A 190 -0.54 -17.29 -4.49
N LEU A 191 -1.84 -17.40 -4.76
CA LEU A 191 -2.45 -18.61 -5.32
C LEU A 191 -2.56 -18.62 -6.85
N CYS A 192 -2.67 -17.46 -7.48
CA CYS A 192 -2.84 -17.38 -8.94
C CYS A 192 -1.75 -16.60 -9.68
N GLY A 193 -0.95 -15.75 -8.98
CA GLY A 193 0.15 -14.97 -9.54
C GLY A 193 -0.26 -13.69 -10.25
N TYR A 194 -1.53 -13.25 -10.14
CA TYR A 194 -2.01 -11.97 -10.68
C TYR A 194 -2.95 -11.27 -9.67
N PRO A 195 -3.09 -9.92 -9.74
CA PRO A 195 -3.92 -9.19 -8.78
C PRO A 195 -5.42 -9.39 -9.05
N PRO A 196 -6.29 -9.37 -7.99
CA PRO A 196 -7.74 -9.51 -8.14
C PRO A 196 -8.38 -8.32 -8.85
N PHE A 197 -7.76 -7.15 -8.79
CA PHE A 197 -8.23 -5.93 -9.42
C PHE A 197 -7.17 -5.39 -10.37
N TYR A 198 -7.54 -5.22 -11.64
CA TYR A 198 -6.64 -4.69 -12.66
C TYR A 198 -7.40 -3.99 -13.76
N ASP A 199 -7.03 -2.75 -14.05
CA ASP A 199 -7.40 -2.03 -15.26
C ASP A 199 -6.30 -1.03 -15.63
N GLU A 200 -6.14 -0.74 -16.91
CA GLU A 200 -5.20 0.31 -17.35
C GLU A 200 -5.71 1.72 -17.01
N ASN A 201 -7.02 1.85 -16.82
CA ASN A 201 -7.69 3.07 -16.40
C ASN A 201 -7.89 3.06 -14.88
N ASP A 202 -7.23 3.97 -14.16
CA ASP A 202 -7.32 4.10 -12.72
C ASP A 202 -8.76 4.21 -12.20
N SER A 203 -9.65 4.89 -12.93
CA SER A 203 -11.05 5.07 -12.52
C SER A 203 -11.81 3.76 -12.53
N LYS A 204 -11.57 2.90 -13.54
CA LYS A 204 -12.16 1.56 -13.60
C LYS A 204 -11.60 0.63 -12.53
N LEU A 205 -10.27 0.68 -12.31
CA LEU A 205 -9.63 -0.04 -11.22
C LEU A 205 -10.27 0.31 -9.87
N PHE A 206 -10.48 1.60 -9.59
CA PHE A 206 -11.12 2.04 -8.35
C PHE A 206 -12.57 1.60 -8.26
N GLU A 207 -13.30 1.60 -9.38
CA GLU A 207 -14.67 1.10 -9.44
C GLU A 207 -14.76 -0.40 -9.09
N GLN A 208 -13.86 -1.23 -9.63
CA GLN A 208 -13.74 -2.66 -9.28
C GLN A 208 -13.50 -2.83 -7.77
N ILE A 209 -12.52 -2.11 -7.20
CA ILE A 209 -12.20 -2.20 -5.77
C ILE A 209 -13.41 -1.74 -4.92
N LEU A 210 -14.05 -0.61 -5.25
CA LEU A 210 -15.21 -0.09 -4.52
C LEU A 210 -16.41 -1.04 -4.54
N LYS A 211 -16.53 -1.85 -5.59
CA LYS A 211 -17.58 -2.89 -5.71
C LYS A 211 -17.16 -4.21 -5.07
N ALA A 212 -15.88 -4.41 -4.79
CA ALA A 212 -15.26 -5.71 -4.51
C ALA A 212 -15.54 -6.71 -5.65
N ASP A 213 -15.40 -6.24 -6.89
CA ASP A 213 -15.72 -6.97 -8.11
C ASP A 213 -14.47 -7.72 -8.59
N TYR A 214 -14.32 -8.96 -8.15
CA TYR A 214 -13.24 -9.87 -8.52
C TYR A 214 -13.78 -11.29 -8.70
N GLU A 215 -13.09 -12.09 -9.47
CA GLU A 215 -13.49 -13.46 -9.81
C GLU A 215 -12.34 -14.45 -9.58
N PHE A 216 -12.70 -15.75 -9.50
CA PHE A 216 -11.75 -16.85 -9.45
C PHE A 216 -11.71 -17.53 -10.83
N ASP A 217 -10.91 -16.96 -11.73
CA ASP A 217 -10.92 -17.30 -13.16
C ASP A 217 -10.34 -18.67 -13.48
N ALA A 218 -11.02 -19.44 -14.32
CA ALA A 218 -10.45 -20.61 -14.97
C ALA A 218 -9.36 -20.18 -16.00
N PRO A 219 -8.32 -20.96 -16.24
CA PRO A 219 -7.96 -22.22 -15.55
C PRO A 219 -7.12 -22.03 -14.29
N TYR A 220 -6.83 -20.78 -13.86
CA TYR A 220 -5.86 -20.47 -12.81
C TYR A 220 -6.33 -20.90 -11.42
N TRP A 221 -7.64 -20.95 -11.21
CA TRP A 221 -8.29 -21.28 -9.94
C TRP A 221 -8.89 -22.70 -9.89
N ASP A 222 -8.78 -23.47 -10.99
CA ASP A 222 -9.36 -24.82 -11.06
C ASP A 222 -8.68 -25.81 -10.11
N ASP A 223 -7.39 -25.60 -9.85
CA ASP A 223 -6.57 -26.42 -8.97
C ASP A 223 -6.47 -25.90 -7.53
N ILE A 224 -7.22 -24.84 -7.19
CA ILE A 224 -7.22 -24.20 -5.86
C ILE A 224 -8.48 -24.63 -5.10
N SER A 225 -8.32 -24.98 -3.83
CA SER A 225 -9.41 -25.48 -2.99
C SER A 225 -10.51 -24.44 -2.78
N ASP A 226 -11.74 -24.89 -2.58
CA ASP A 226 -12.85 -24.02 -2.20
C ASP A 226 -12.62 -23.39 -0.82
N SER A 227 -11.88 -24.07 0.06
CA SER A 227 -11.46 -23.51 1.36
C SER A 227 -10.56 -22.28 1.22
N ALA A 228 -9.64 -22.29 0.23
CA ALA A 228 -8.81 -21.10 -0.07
C ALA A 228 -9.63 -19.95 -0.62
N LYS A 229 -10.57 -20.23 -1.52
CA LYS A 229 -11.47 -19.23 -2.10
C LYS A 229 -12.38 -18.60 -1.04
N ASP A 230 -12.92 -19.43 -0.14
CA ASP A 230 -13.73 -18.97 1.00
C ASP A 230 -12.93 -18.08 1.94
N PHE A 231 -11.70 -18.49 2.31
CA PHE A 231 -10.79 -17.68 3.12
C PHE A 231 -10.53 -16.30 2.51
N ILE A 232 -10.24 -16.23 1.21
CA ILE A 232 -10.03 -14.96 0.50
C ILE A 232 -11.31 -14.12 0.54
N SER A 233 -12.47 -14.73 0.29
CA SER A 233 -13.76 -14.04 0.30
C SER A 233 -14.09 -13.43 1.67
N CYS A 234 -13.77 -14.14 2.76
CA CYS A 234 -13.92 -13.62 4.12
C CYS A 234 -13.04 -12.40 4.42
N LEU A 235 -11.82 -12.35 3.87
CA LEU A 235 -10.91 -11.22 4.03
C LEU A 235 -11.18 -10.08 3.04
N MET A 236 -11.68 -10.38 1.85
CA MET A 236 -12.03 -9.41 0.83
C MET A 236 -13.54 -9.07 0.85
N GLU A 237 -14.20 -9.29 2.00
CA GLU A 237 -15.55 -8.79 2.24
C GLU A 237 -15.58 -7.26 2.18
N LYS A 238 -16.50 -6.72 1.40
CA LYS A 238 -16.63 -5.28 1.14
C LYS A 238 -17.01 -4.50 2.40
N ASP A 239 -17.91 -5.06 3.20
CA ASP A 239 -18.36 -4.47 4.45
C ASP A 239 -17.31 -4.70 5.55
N PRO A 240 -16.59 -3.65 6.03
CA PRO A 240 -15.52 -3.83 7.02
C PRO A 240 -15.99 -4.43 8.35
N GLU A 241 -17.29 -4.29 8.70
CA GLU A 241 -17.86 -4.86 9.92
C GLU A 241 -18.12 -6.38 9.80
N LYS A 242 -18.24 -6.91 8.57
CA LYS A 242 -18.40 -8.33 8.28
C LYS A 242 -17.09 -9.00 7.90
N ARG A 243 -16.11 -8.22 7.48
CA ARG A 243 -14.78 -8.70 7.09
C ARG A 243 -14.10 -9.37 8.27
N PHE A 244 -13.49 -10.52 8.04
CA PHE A 244 -12.71 -11.22 9.06
C PHE A 244 -11.59 -10.35 9.59
N ILE A 245 -11.46 -10.31 10.93
CA ILE A 245 -10.28 -9.81 11.62
C ILE A 245 -9.23 -10.92 11.71
N CYS A 246 -7.98 -10.58 12.06
CA CYS A 246 -6.87 -11.54 12.09
C CYS A 246 -7.16 -12.77 12.98
N ASP A 247 -7.79 -12.59 14.14
CA ASP A 247 -8.13 -13.70 15.03
C ASP A 247 -9.08 -14.71 14.37
N GLN A 248 -10.10 -14.24 13.65
CA GLN A 248 -11.04 -15.09 12.91
C GLN A 248 -10.34 -15.78 11.73
N ALA A 249 -9.50 -15.03 10.99
CA ALA A 249 -8.74 -15.56 9.87
C ALA A 249 -7.75 -16.65 10.29
N LEU A 250 -7.11 -16.52 11.45
CA LEU A 250 -6.21 -17.54 12.03
C LEU A 250 -6.93 -18.84 12.40
N GLN A 251 -8.24 -18.77 12.65
CA GLN A 251 -9.10 -19.93 12.99
C GLN A 251 -9.72 -20.60 11.75
N HIS A 252 -9.59 -19.96 10.57
CA HIS A 252 -10.18 -20.48 9.35
C HIS A 252 -9.56 -21.85 8.96
N PRO A 253 -10.34 -22.84 8.48
CA PRO A 253 -9.86 -24.18 8.14
C PRO A 253 -8.67 -24.19 7.16
N TRP A 254 -8.61 -23.23 6.26
CA TRP A 254 -7.48 -23.10 5.33
C TRP A 254 -6.16 -22.72 6.02
N ILE A 255 -6.20 -22.02 7.16
CA ILE A 255 -5.02 -21.60 7.93
C ILE A 255 -4.74 -22.56 9.10
N ALA A 256 -5.77 -22.89 9.89
CA ALA A 256 -5.63 -23.66 11.12
C ALA A 256 -5.74 -25.18 10.89
N GLY A 257 -6.40 -25.57 9.79
CA GLY A 257 -6.70 -26.97 9.46
C GLY A 257 -5.74 -27.57 8.41
N ASP A 258 -6.25 -28.57 7.72
CA ASP A 258 -5.56 -29.38 6.71
C ASP A 258 -6.23 -29.30 5.33
N THR A 259 -7.05 -28.27 5.09
CA THR A 259 -7.82 -28.11 3.85
C THR A 259 -7.00 -27.53 2.69
N ALA A 260 -5.79 -27.02 2.95
CA ALA A 260 -4.89 -26.49 1.93
C ALA A 260 -4.24 -27.65 1.14
N LEU A 261 -4.31 -27.57 -0.20
CA LEU A 261 -3.84 -28.64 -1.08
C LEU A 261 -2.31 -28.66 -1.19
N CYS A 262 -1.76 -29.89 -1.35
CA CYS A 262 -0.33 -30.13 -1.57
C CYS A 262 0.04 -30.24 -3.06
N LYS A 263 -0.88 -29.93 -3.98
CA LYS A 263 -0.61 -29.91 -5.41
C LYS A 263 0.40 -28.81 -5.74
N ASN A 264 1.38 -29.13 -6.59
CA ASN A 264 2.34 -28.14 -7.06
C ASN A 264 1.67 -27.18 -8.05
N ILE A 265 1.59 -25.89 -7.68
CA ILE A 265 1.03 -24.81 -8.50
C ILE A 265 2.12 -23.82 -8.98
N HIS A 266 3.40 -24.12 -8.71
CA HIS A 266 4.52 -23.22 -8.97
C HIS A 266 4.57 -22.72 -10.41
N GLU A 267 4.40 -23.61 -11.41
CA GLU A 267 4.55 -23.22 -12.81
C GLU A 267 3.52 -22.16 -13.23
N SER A 268 2.25 -22.36 -12.87
CA SER A 268 1.17 -21.40 -13.14
C SER A 268 1.42 -20.07 -12.42
N VAL A 269 1.63 -20.11 -11.10
CA VAL A 269 1.83 -18.93 -10.25
C VAL A 269 3.07 -18.14 -10.67
N SER A 270 4.24 -18.81 -10.82
CA SER A 270 5.49 -18.13 -11.17
C SER A 270 5.45 -17.48 -12.55
N ARG A 271 4.79 -18.11 -13.52
CA ARG A 271 4.58 -17.57 -14.87
C ARG A 271 3.76 -16.29 -14.82
N GLN A 272 2.65 -16.30 -14.08
CA GLN A 272 1.79 -15.13 -13.92
C GLN A 272 2.48 -14.03 -13.11
N MET A 273 3.19 -14.37 -12.03
CA MET A 273 3.98 -13.39 -11.26
C MET A 273 5.02 -12.70 -12.15
N ARG A 274 5.80 -13.44 -12.94
CA ARG A 274 6.78 -12.86 -13.88
C ARG A 274 6.10 -11.93 -14.89
N LYS A 275 4.95 -12.31 -15.45
CA LYS A 275 4.20 -11.48 -16.41
C LYS A 275 3.69 -10.18 -15.80
N ASN A 276 3.13 -10.25 -14.59
CA ASN A 276 2.40 -9.14 -13.96
C ASN A 276 3.32 -8.24 -13.13
N PHE A 277 4.32 -8.80 -12.44
CA PHE A 277 5.18 -8.05 -11.50
C PHE A 277 6.54 -7.65 -12.08
N ALA A 278 7.06 -8.31 -13.14
CA ALA A 278 8.26 -7.81 -13.84
C ALA A 278 8.07 -6.41 -14.45
N LYS A 279 6.84 -6.08 -14.85
CA LYS A 279 6.45 -4.73 -15.29
C LYS A 279 6.12 -3.76 -14.14
N SER A 280 5.86 -4.26 -12.93
CA SER A 280 5.34 -3.50 -11.80
C SER A 280 6.40 -2.67 -11.09
N LYS A 281 7.66 -3.09 -11.08
CA LYS A 281 8.77 -2.24 -10.59
C LYS A 281 8.82 -0.86 -11.29
N TRP A 282 8.33 -0.78 -12.53
CA TRP A 282 8.16 0.48 -13.28
C TRP A 282 6.82 1.19 -13.01
N ARG A 283 5.73 0.44 -12.76
CA ARG A 283 4.39 1.01 -12.50
C ARG A 283 4.18 1.54 -11.09
N GLN A 284 4.88 1.01 -10.10
CA GLN A 284 4.75 1.44 -8.69
C GLN A 284 5.06 2.92 -8.48
N ALA A 285 6.05 3.48 -9.18
CA ALA A 285 6.34 4.90 -9.16
C ALA A 285 5.20 5.76 -9.75
N PHE A 286 4.48 5.23 -10.75
CA PHE A 286 3.37 5.94 -11.42
C PHE A 286 2.05 5.86 -10.61
N ASN A 287 1.75 4.72 -9.98
CA ASN A 287 0.46 4.49 -9.34
C ASN A 287 0.29 5.28 -8.04
N ALA A 288 1.34 5.48 -7.23
CA ALA A 288 1.27 6.32 -6.04
C ALA A 288 0.88 7.77 -6.36
N THR A 289 1.35 8.31 -7.50
CA THR A 289 0.98 9.65 -7.98
C THR A 289 -0.44 9.72 -8.52
N ALA A 290 -0.97 8.64 -9.11
CA ALA A 290 -2.34 8.57 -9.61
C ALA A 290 -3.37 8.59 -8.47
N VAL A 291 -3.13 7.83 -7.39
CA VAL A 291 -3.96 7.81 -6.19
C VAL A 291 -4.01 9.19 -5.53
N ILE A 292 -2.86 9.83 -5.31
CA ILE A 292 -2.79 11.17 -4.73
C ILE A 292 -3.57 12.18 -5.59
N ARG A 293 -3.51 12.05 -6.92
CA ARG A 293 -4.22 12.90 -7.87
C ARG A 293 -5.72 12.67 -7.83
N HIS A 294 -6.16 11.41 -7.77
CA HIS A 294 -7.56 11.05 -7.64
C HIS A 294 -8.16 11.54 -6.31
N MET A 295 -7.46 11.32 -5.21
CA MET A 295 -7.83 11.78 -3.88
C MET A 295 -7.92 13.30 -3.77
N ARG A 296 -6.99 14.05 -4.39
CA ARG A 296 -7.08 15.51 -4.48
C ARG A 296 -8.29 15.99 -5.27
N ARG A 297 -8.68 15.29 -6.34
CA ARG A 297 -9.90 15.62 -7.11
C ARG A 297 -11.16 15.41 -6.28
N LEU A 298 -11.23 14.36 -5.47
CA LEU A 298 -12.37 14.11 -4.57
C LEU A 298 -12.46 15.17 -3.47
N GLN A 299 -11.33 15.60 -2.90
CA GLN A 299 -11.29 16.68 -1.91
C GLN A 299 -11.73 18.04 -2.48
N LEU A 300 -11.39 18.35 -3.71
CA LEU A 300 -11.85 19.57 -4.39
C LEU A 300 -13.36 19.50 -4.70
N GLY A 301 -13.90 18.31 -5.01
CA GLY A 301 -15.33 18.12 -5.22
C GLY A 301 -16.18 18.33 -3.97
N THR A 302 -15.67 17.93 -2.79
CA THR A 302 -16.36 18.13 -1.50
C THR A 302 -16.30 19.57 -0.99
N SER A 303 -15.24 20.33 -1.34
CA SER A 303 -15.11 21.75 -0.96
C SER A 303 -16.09 22.67 -1.68
N PHE A 304 -16.59 22.30 -2.87
CA PHE A 304 -17.60 23.08 -3.59
C PHE A 304 -19.03 22.85 -3.06
N GLY A 305 -19.28 21.76 -2.32
CA GLY A 305 -20.60 21.45 -1.75
C GLY A 305 -20.90 22.13 -0.41
N SER A 306 -19.89 22.61 0.31
CA SER A 306 -20.06 23.18 1.66
C SER A 306 -20.30 24.69 1.72
N SER A 307 -20.29 25.40 0.58
CA SER A 307 -20.43 26.86 0.54
C SER A 307 -21.85 27.36 0.28
N ILE A 308 -22.89 26.49 0.22
CA ILE A 308 -24.26 26.89 -0.11
C ILE A 308 -25.21 26.92 1.10
N HIS A 309 -24.77 26.59 2.31
CA HIS A 309 -25.64 26.62 3.50
C HIS A 309 -25.07 27.48 4.64
N ASN A 310 -24.90 28.80 4.43
CA ASN A 310 -24.93 29.77 5.53
C ASN A 310 -25.17 31.19 4.98
N ALA A 311 -26.41 31.48 4.60
CA ALA A 311 -26.91 32.85 4.47
C ALA A 311 -28.41 32.84 4.79
N ASN A 312 -28.74 32.85 6.09
CA ASN A 312 -30.02 33.36 6.57
C ASN A 312 -29.95 33.66 8.08
N SER A 313 -29.91 34.94 8.37
CA SER A 313 -30.55 35.64 9.47
C SER A 313 -29.81 36.96 9.74
N ASN A 314 -30.31 38.14 9.45
CA ASN A 314 -31.36 38.86 10.07
C ASN A 314 -31.57 40.26 9.42
N PRO A 315 -32.76 40.83 9.38
CA PRO A 315 -33.04 42.07 8.67
C PRO A 315 -33.14 43.29 9.58
N GLN A 316 -32.65 44.46 9.14
CA GLN A 316 -33.20 45.74 9.56
C GLN A 316 -32.96 46.87 8.57
N SER A 317 -34.08 47.32 8.02
CA SER A 317 -34.49 48.70 7.69
C SER A 317 -33.59 49.67 6.93
N ARG A 318 -33.97 50.03 5.70
CA ARG A 318 -34.40 51.36 5.25
C ARG A 318 -34.67 51.35 3.74
N ALA A 319 -35.87 51.78 3.39
CA ALA A 319 -36.30 52.16 2.06
C ALA A 319 -36.09 53.67 1.83
N PRO A 320 -36.44 54.30 0.67
CA PRO A 320 -36.22 53.93 -0.75
C PRO A 320 -35.64 55.12 -1.57
N ALA A 321 -35.14 54.87 -2.78
CA ALA A 321 -35.09 55.92 -3.80
C ALA A 321 -35.13 55.33 -5.23
N LYS A 322 -35.89 55.97 -6.04
CA LYS A 322 -36.55 55.73 -7.32
C LYS A 322 -35.65 55.54 -8.55
N SER A 323 -36.20 54.75 -9.48
CA SER A 323 -36.32 54.98 -10.94
C SER A 323 -35.07 54.94 -11.83
N GLN A 324 -35.01 54.04 -12.81
CA GLN A 324 -35.51 54.27 -14.18
C GLN A 324 -35.36 53.01 -15.03
N SER A 325 -36.43 52.72 -15.75
CA SER A 325 -36.61 51.75 -16.81
C SER A 325 -35.81 52.10 -18.06
N VAL A 326 -35.27 51.09 -18.76
CA VAL A 326 -35.20 51.10 -20.22
C VAL A 326 -35.35 49.67 -20.69
N ASP A 327 -36.45 49.45 -21.41
CA ASP A 327 -36.74 48.29 -22.25
C ASP A 327 -35.74 48.20 -23.40
N CYS A 328 -35.46 46.98 -23.86
CA CYS A 328 -35.41 46.64 -25.26
C CYS A 328 -35.34 45.13 -25.47
N ASP A 329 -36.31 44.63 -26.21
CA ASP A 329 -36.56 43.27 -26.66
C ASP A 329 -35.55 42.73 -27.69
N PRO A 330 -35.64 41.43 -27.99
CA PRO A 330 -34.62 40.64 -28.72
C PRO A 330 -34.81 40.63 -30.24
N PRO A 331 -33.89 40.10 -31.01
CA PRO A 331 -34.24 39.52 -32.30
C PRO A 331 -33.94 38.02 -32.41
N SER A 332 -34.89 37.41 -33.09
CA SER A 332 -35.10 36.06 -33.52
C SER A 332 -34.10 35.52 -34.54
N LEU A 333 -33.98 34.17 -34.48
CA LEU A 333 -33.92 33.18 -35.58
C LEU A 333 -33.40 33.60 -36.98
N LYS A 334 -32.40 32.85 -37.49
CA LYS A 334 -32.53 31.98 -38.71
C LYS A 334 -31.16 31.46 -39.17
N ASP A 335 -31.14 30.14 -39.34
CA ASP A 335 -30.84 29.31 -40.51
C ASP A 335 -29.44 29.22 -41.12
N CYS A 336 -29.17 27.96 -41.50
CA CYS A 336 -28.26 27.40 -42.54
C CYS A 336 -26.80 27.22 -42.16
N GLU A 337 -26.27 26.12 -42.33
CA GLU A 337 -26.23 24.80 -43.00
C GLU A 337 -25.37 23.84 -42.20
#